data_721a863f0304eb48360212c8509d33d6
#
_entry.id   721a863f0304eb48360212c8509d33d6
#
_cell.length_a   1.000
_cell.length_b   1.000
_cell.length_c   1.000
_cell.angle_alpha   90.00
_cell.angle_beta   90.00
_cell.angle_gamma   90.00
#
_symmetry.space_group_name_H-M   'P 1'
#
loop_
_entity.id
_entity.type
_entity.pdbx_description
1 polymer ?
#
loop_
_entity_poly.entity_id
_entity_poly.type
_entity_poly.pdbx_seq_one_letter_code
_entity_poly.pdbx_strand_id
1 'polypeptide(L)'
;DSGWCWGSCFVYSGNFQAEAEVSQANNTRLTMGIHDTQFDFLLEPGEYFTAPEVIMSFSSEGMGKLSRNYHKAIRKNVCRGKFKNARRPILINNWEATYFGFDTDKLLEIAREAKKVGIEMLVMDDGWFGKRDDDNSGLGDWVVNEKKLPGGLKPLVDGVNEIDRQFGIWFERKTESGES
;
A
#
# COMPACT_ATOMS: atom_id res chain seq x y z
N ASP A 1 -8.60 29.70 -16.81
CA ASP A 1 -8.42 28.71 -15.75
C ASP A 1 -8.12 29.45 -14.45
N SER A 2 -9.07 29.42 -13.49
CA SER A 2 -8.99 30.23 -12.26
C SER A 2 -7.95 29.73 -11.24
N GLY A 3 -7.38 28.53 -11.48
CA GLY A 3 -6.56 27.83 -10.50
C GLY A 3 -7.34 27.22 -9.33
N TRP A 4 -8.65 27.36 -9.31
CA TRP A 4 -9.51 26.79 -8.29
C TRP A 4 -9.66 25.30 -8.50
N CYS A 5 -9.42 24.53 -7.45
CA CYS A 5 -9.56 23.09 -7.46
C CYS A 5 -10.05 22.55 -6.12
N TRP A 6 -10.87 21.56 -6.20
CA TRP A 6 -11.35 20.76 -5.07
C TRP A 6 -10.81 19.35 -5.18
N GLY A 7 -10.56 18.73 -4.07
CA GLY A 7 -10.13 17.35 -4.01
C GLY A 7 -10.79 16.62 -2.87
N SER A 8 -10.91 15.31 -3.04
CA SER A 8 -11.46 14.41 -2.04
C SER A 8 -10.58 13.16 -1.92
N CYS A 9 -10.36 12.71 -0.70
CA CYS A 9 -9.71 11.44 -0.39
C CYS A 9 -10.67 10.59 0.42
N PHE A 10 -11.04 9.43 -0.11
CA PHE A 10 -11.90 8.48 0.58
C PHE A 10 -11.05 7.63 1.52
N VAL A 11 -11.40 7.60 2.82
CA VAL A 11 -10.66 6.87 3.84
C VAL A 11 -11.16 5.42 3.88
N TYR A 12 -10.82 4.67 2.85
CA TYR A 12 -11.27 3.30 2.68
C TYR A 12 -10.24 2.49 1.89
N SER A 13 -10.05 1.23 2.24
CA SER A 13 -9.10 0.32 1.58
C SER A 13 -9.75 -0.68 0.61
N GLY A 14 -11.06 -0.62 0.45
CA GLY A 14 -11.83 -1.45 -0.49
C GLY A 14 -12.11 -0.74 -1.80
N ASN A 15 -12.95 -1.36 -2.64
CA ASN A 15 -13.44 -0.76 -3.86
C ASN A 15 -14.36 0.41 -3.53
N PHE A 16 -14.14 1.54 -4.16
CA PHE A 16 -14.94 2.73 -3.98
C PHE A 16 -15.36 3.33 -5.31
N GLN A 17 -16.39 4.16 -5.27
CA GLN A 17 -16.89 4.90 -6.42
C GLN A 17 -16.86 6.38 -6.10
N ALA A 18 -16.43 7.19 -7.06
CA ALA A 18 -16.48 8.64 -6.99
C ALA A 18 -17.04 9.19 -8.30
N GLU A 19 -18.07 10.01 -8.23
CA GLU A 19 -18.74 10.57 -9.39
C GLU A 19 -18.88 12.08 -9.28
N ALA A 20 -18.77 12.74 -10.42
CA ALA A 20 -19.08 14.16 -10.56
C ALA A 20 -20.07 14.32 -11.70
N GLU A 21 -21.25 14.87 -11.41
CA GLU A 21 -22.26 15.15 -12.42
C GLU A 21 -22.70 16.61 -12.40
N VAL A 22 -23.12 17.11 -13.54
CA VAL A 22 -23.77 18.42 -13.63
C VAL A 22 -25.27 18.20 -13.74
N SER A 23 -26.02 18.73 -12.78
CA SER A 23 -27.48 18.63 -12.74
C SER A 23 -28.14 19.52 -13.78
N GLN A 24 -29.44 19.31 -14.04
CA GLN A 24 -30.25 20.17 -14.91
C GLN A 24 -30.28 21.64 -14.47
N ALA A 25 -30.09 21.90 -13.17
CA ALA A 25 -30.00 23.24 -12.61
C ALA A 25 -28.56 23.83 -12.69
N ASN A 26 -27.66 23.21 -13.46
CA ASN A 26 -26.26 23.60 -13.63
C ASN A 26 -25.44 23.61 -12.32
N ASN A 27 -25.82 22.78 -11.37
CA ASN A 27 -25.04 22.53 -10.14
C ASN A 27 -24.19 21.27 -10.31
N THR A 28 -22.95 21.32 -9.86
CA THR A 28 -22.10 20.13 -9.79
C THR A 28 -22.36 19.35 -8.49
N ARG A 29 -22.73 18.08 -8.63
CA ARG A 29 -22.88 17.15 -7.53
C ARG A 29 -21.67 16.20 -7.51
N LEU A 30 -21.05 16.06 -6.34
CA LEU A 30 -20.00 15.08 -6.08
C LEU A 30 -20.57 14.00 -5.16
N THR A 31 -20.45 12.74 -5.55
CA THR A 31 -20.76 11.59 -4.71
C THR A 31 -19.52 10.73 -4.54
N MET A 32 -19.33 10.18 -3.34
CA MET A 32 -18.24 9.26 -3.06
C MET A 32 -18.68 8.27 -1.99
N GLY A 33 -18.42 6.99 -2.22
CA GLY A 33 -18.83 5.92 -1.32
C GLY A 33 -18.18 4.57 -1.65
N ILE A 34 -18.55 3.57 -0.90
CA ILE A 34 -18.21 2.18 -1.19
C ILE A 34 -18.83 1.82 -2.54
N HIS A 35 -18.08 1.12 -3.39
CA HIS A 35 -18.60 0.65 -4.68
C HIS A 35 -19.70 -0.38 -4.45
N ASP A 36 -20.77 -0.31 -5.22
CA ASP A 36 -21.95 -1.16 -5.07
C ASP A 36 -21.78 -2.60 -5.57
N THR A 37 -20.73 -2.87 -6.39
CA THR A 37 -20.45 -4.21 -6.88
C THR A 37 -20.12 -5.16 -5.73
N GLN A 38 -20.91 -6.21 -5.57
CA GLN A 38 -20.79 -7.21 -4.52
C GLN A 38 -20.84 -6.63 -3.10
N PHE A 39 -21.49 -5.47 -2.92
CA PHE A 39 -21.70 -4.84 -1.63
C PHE A 39 -23.18 -4.70 -1.35
N ASP A 40 -23.64 -5.38 -0.32
CA ASP A 40 -24.93 -5.18 0.30
C ASP A 40 -24.77 -5.18 1.83
N PHE A 41 -25.62 -4.45 2.51
CA PHE A 41 -25.61 -4.37 3.96
C PHE A 41 -27.07 -4.27 4.46
N LEU A 42 -27.52 -5.33 5.13
CA LEU A 42 -28.85 -5.32 5.73
C LEU A 42 -28.85 -4.45 6.99
N LEU A 43 -29.72 -3.46 7.02
CA LEU A 43 -30.00 -2.63 8.20
C LEU A 43 -31.34 -3.02 8.80
N GLU A 44 -31.31 -3.58 10.00
CA GLU A 44 -32.52 -3.82 10.78
C GLU A 44 -32.98 -2.55 11.49
N PRO A 45 -34.25 -2.44 11.89
CA PRO A 45 -34.77 -1.29 12.61
C PRO A 45 -33.99 -0.99 13.88
N GLY A 46 -33.42 0.22 13.97
CA GLY A 46 -32.61 0.66 15.10
C GLY A 46 -31.10 0.45 14.92
N GLU A 47 -30.67 -0.19 13.84
CA GLU A 47 -29.25 -0.32 13.48
C GLU A 47 -28.74 0.86 12.66
N TYR A 48 -27.44 1.00 12.57
CA TYR A 48 -26.79 2.02 11.74
C TYR A 48 -25.57 1.46 11.02
N PHE A 49 -25.28 2.00 9.86
CA PHE A 49 -24.07 1.76 9.10
C PHE A 49 -23.19 3.01 9.11
N THR A 50 -21.95 2.88 9.56
CA THR A 50 -20.98 3.98 9.52
C THR A 50 -20.23 3.95 8.20
N ALA A 51 -20.57 4.87 7.30
CA ALA A 51 -19.86 5.04 6.04
C ALA A 51 -18.42 5.53 6.29
N PRO A 52 -17.46 5.13 5.44
CA PRO A 52 -16.10 5.66 5.51
C PRO A 52 -16.03 7.17 5.34
N GLU A 53 -15.06 7.80 5.98
CA GLU A 53 -14.87 9.25 5.95
C GLU A 53 -14.36 9.75 4.60
N VAL A 54 -14.70 11.00 4.27
CA VAL A 54 -14.13 11.73 3.12
C VAL A 54 -13.37 12.94 3.62
N ILE A 55 -12.08 13.02 3.30
CA ILE A 55 -11.27 14.19 3.58
C ILE A 55 -11.30 15.11 2.36
N MET A 56 -11.89 16.28 2.51
CA MET A 56 -11.99 17.27 1.43
C MET A 56 -11.01 18.43 1.62
N SER A 57 -10.53 18.98 0.52
CA SER A 57 -9.68 20.17 0.51
C SER A 57 -9.97 21.04 -0.72
N PHE A 58 -9.70 22.33 -0.57
CA PHE A 58 -9.81 23.33 -1.63
C PHE A 58 -8.49 24.07 -1.80
N SER A 59 -8.22 24.51 -3.02
CA SER A 59 -7.13 25.43 -3.32
C SER A 59 -7.56 26.43 -4.39
N SER A 60 -7.19 27.69 -4.21
CA SER A 60 -7.26 28.75 -5.24
C SER A 60 -5.95 28.92 -6.00
N GLU A 61 -4.92 28.15 -5.64
CA GLU A 61 -3.55 28.24 -6.15
C GLU A 61 -3.15 26.97 -6.95
N GLY A 62 -4.15 26.27 -7.52
CA GLY A 62 -3.96 25.11 -8.36
C GLY A 62 -3.71 23.79 -7.59
N MET A 63 -3.53 22.73 -8.37
CA MET A 63 -3.39 21.35 -7.87
C MET A 63 -2.16 21.14 -7.01
N GLY A 64 -1.04 21.83 -7.29
CA GLY A 64 0.17 21.71 -6.49
C GLY A 64 -0.02 22.17 -5.04
N LYS A 65 -0.81 23.22 -4.83
CA LYS A 65 -1.18 23.66 -3.47
C LYS A 65 -2.16 22.68 -2.84
N LEU A 66 -3.15 22.21 -3.56
CA LEU A 66 -4.10 21.20 -3.10
C LEU A 66 -3.36 19.94 -2.61
N SER A 67 -2.43 19.42 -3.40
CA SER A 67 -1.59 18.27 -3.03
C SER A 67 -0.82 18.54 -1.73
N ARG A 68 -0.18 19.69 -1.60
CA ARG A 68 0.53 20.06 -0.36
C ARG A 68 -0.39 20.17 0.86
N ASN A 69 -1.63 20.60 0.68
CA ASN A 69 -2.63 20.60 1.75
C ASN A 69 -2.89 19.17 2.26
N TYR A 70 -3.09 18.21 1.34
CA TYR A 70 -3.24 16.80 1.68
C TYR A 70 -2.01 16.23 2.35
N HIS A 71 -0.80 16.51 1.85
CA HIS A 71 0.43 16.05 2.49
C HIS A 71 0.53 16.50 3.96
N LYS A 72 0.15 17.74 4.25
CA LYS A 72 0.13 18.26 5.63
C LYS A 72 -0.93 17.55 6.47
N ALA A 73 -2.15 17.41 5.96
CA ALA A 73 -3.26 16.75 6.65
C ALA A 73 -2.95 15.28 6.96
N ILE A 74 -2.45 14.53 5.96
CA ILE A 74 -2.09 13.13 6.09
C ILE A 74 -0.95 12.95 7.09
N ARG A 75 0.12 13.77 6.98
CA ARG A 75 1.24 13.72 7.93
C ARG A 75 0.80 13.99 9.35
N LYS A 76 -0.06 15.00 9.55
CA LYS A 76 -0.52 15.38 10.89
C LYS A 76 -1.46 14.34 11.52
N ASN A 77 -2.41 13.83 10.75
CA ASN A 77 -3.57 13.10 11.28
C ASN A 77 -3.55 11.60 11.01
N VAL A 78 -2.94 11.16 9.89
CA VAL A 78 -2.96 9.75 9.44
C VAL A 78 -1.64 9.04 9.73
N CYS A 79 -0.51 9.65 9.37
CA CYS A 79 0.80 9.02 9.59
C CYS A 79 1.08 8.75 11.07
N ARG A 80 1.62 7.56 11.34
CA ARG A 80 2.00 7.06 12.68
C ARG A 80 3.45 6.55 12.66
N GLY A 81 3.97 6.22 13.84
CA GLY A 81 5.27 5.56 14.04
C GLY A 81 6.48 6.45 13.76
N LYS A 82 7.66 5.82 13.79
CA LYS A 82 8.95 6.52 13.70
C LYS A 82 9.13 7.32 12.40
N PHE A 83 8.53 6.85 11.32
CA PHE A 83 8.66 7.50 10.01
C PHE A 83 7.68 8.64 9.75
N LYS A 84 6.84 9.01 10.73
CA LYS A 84 5.92 10.15 10.56
C LYS A 84 6.65 11.43 10.13
N ASN A 85 7.78 11.73 10.78
CA ASN A 85 8.57 12.95 10.55
C ASN A 85 10.03 12.66 10.12
N ALA A 86 10.44 11.40 10.06
CA ALA A 86 11.77 11.00 9.66
C ALA A 86 11.88 10.80 8.14
N ARG A 87 13.10 10.95 7.62
CA ARG A 87 13.44 10.55 6.25
C ARG A 87 13.23 9.04 6.09
N ARG A 88 12.68 8.64 4.98
CA ARG A 88 12.59 7.22 4.60
C ARG A 88 13.97 6.70 4.20
N PRO A 89 14.30 5.44 4.51
CA PRO A 89 15.54 4.83 4.05
C PRO A 89 15.56 4.74 2.52
N ILE A 90 16.75 4.82 1.95
CA ILE A 90 16.97 4.48 0.54
C ILE A 90 16.88 2.97 0.45
N LEU A 91 15.91 2.46 -0.31
CA LEU A 91 15.66 1.02 -0.41
C LEU A 91 15.99 0.44 -1.79
N ILE A 92 16.28 -0.84 -1.79
CA ILE A 92 16.25 -1.71 -2.96
C ILE A 92 15.20 -2.79 -2.76
N ASN A 93 14.45 -3.08 -3.82
CA ASN A 93 13.52 -4.18 -3.90
C ASN A 93 14.13 -5.26 -4.81
N ASN A 94 13.94 -6.54 -4.48
CA ASN A 94 14.56 -7.64 -5.23
C ASN A 94 13.79 -8.05 -6.49
N TRP A 95 12.57 -7.57 -6.71
CA TRP A 95 11.69 -8.10 -7.77
C TRP A 95 12.37 -8.17 -9.13
N GLU A 96 12.83 -7.06 -9.67
CA GLU A 96 13.45 -7.01 -10.99
C GLU A 96 14.77 -7.80 -11.09
N ALA A 97 15.43 -8.09 -9.97
CA ALA A 97 16.66 -8.87 -9.95
C ALA A 97 16.42 -10.38 -9.92
N THR A 98 15.28 -10.83 -9.36
CA THR A 98 15.12 -12.26 -9.04
C THR A 98 13.75 -12.83 -9.41
N TYR A 99 12.74 -11.98 -9.54
CA TYR A 99 11.34 -12.40 -9.59
C TYR A 99 11.04 -13.43 -8.49
N PHE A 100 10.46 -14.58 -8.81
CA PHE A 100 10.18 -15.66 -7.86
C PHE A 100 11.40 -16.52 -7.51
N GLY A 101 12.54 -16.35 -8.21
CA GLY A 101 13.74 -17.20 -8.10
C GLY A 101 14.75 -16.71 -7.08
N PHE A 102 14.41 -16.67 -5.82
CA PHE A 102 15.30 -16.26 -4.73
C PHE A 102 15.26 -17.22 -3.53
N ASP A 103 16.29 -17.12 -2.71
CA ASP A 103 16.44 -17.75 -1.40
C ASP A 103 17.09 -16.76 -0.41
N THR A 104 17.31 -17.22 0.81
CA THR A 104 17.94 -16.39 1.86
C THR A 104 19.33 -15.90 1.44
N ASP A 105 20.16 -16.76 0.87
CA ASP A 105 21.56 -16.44 0.54
C ASP A 105 21.64 -15.39 -0.57
N LYS A 106 20.80 -15.53 -1.61
CA LYS A 106 20.72 -14.59 -2.72
C LYS A 106 20.23 -13.20 -2.26
N LEU A 107 19.24 -13.16 -1.38
CA LEU A 107 18.76 -11.89 -0.81
C LEU A 107 19.81 -11.21 0.08
N LEU A 108 20.57 -12.00 0.86
CA LEU A 108 21.70 -11.48 1.64
C LEU A 108 22.84 -10.99 0.76
N GLU A 109 23.11 -11.64 -0.37
CA GLU A 109 24.07 -11.16 -1.37
C GLU A 109 23.66 -9.79 -1.91
N ILE A 110 22.40 -9.64 -2.36
CA ILE A 110 21.84 -8.36 -2.82
C ILE A 110 21.99 -7.29 -1.75
N ALA A 111 21.68 -7.60 -0.49
CA ALA A 111 21.79 -6.65 0.61
C ALA A 111 23.25 -6.20 0.84
N ARG A 112 24.23 -7.12 0.75
CA ARG A 112 25.66 -6.79 0.88
C ARG A 112 26.15 -5.89 -0.25
N GLU A 113 25.78 -6.19 -1.49
CA GLU A 113 26.17 -5.35 -2.64
C GLU A 113 25.48 -3.98 -2.58
N ALA A 114 24.20 -3.94 -2.24
CA ALA A 114 23.44 -2.71 -2.04
C ALA A 114 24.05 -1.79 -0.97
N LYS A 115 24.59 -2.38 0.12
CA LYS A 115 25.32 -1.64 1.16
C LYS A 115 26.50 -0.85 0.60
N LYS A 116 27.26 -1.42 -0.34
CA LYS A 116 28.45 -0.77 -0.92
C LYS A 116 28.14 0.52 -1.66
N VAL A 117 26.92 0.65 -2.18
CA VAL A 117 26.44 1.84 -2.90
C VAL A 117 25.53 2.74 -2.07
N GLY A 118 25.45 2.51 -0.75
CA GLY A 118 24.72 3.39 0.17
C GLY A 118 23.22 3.10 0.31
N ILE A 119 22.73 1.96 -0.16
CA ILE A 119 21.34 1.51 0.09
C ILE A 119 21.21 1.15 1.56
N GLU A 120 20.09 1.53 2.16
CA GLU A 120 19.83 1.47 3.60
C GLU A 120 18.84 0.37 4.00
N MET A 121 18.05 -0.13 3.04
CA MET A 121 17.00 -1.13 3.28
C MET A 121 16.90 -2.10 2.11
N LEU A 122 16.78 -3.40 2.42
CA LEU A 122 16.34 -4.43 1.48
C LEU A 122 14.83 -4.66 1.69
N VAL A 123 14.05 -4.59 0.63
CA VAL A 123 12.63 -4.99 0.63
C VAL A 123 12.50 -6.28 -0.15
N MET A 124 12.06 -7.35 0.52
CA MET A 124 11.71 -8.61 -0.12
C MET A 124 10.31 -8.50 -0.71
N ASP A 125 10.21 -8.76 -2.00
CA ASP A 125 8.98 -8.68 -2.79
C ASP A 125 8.20 -10.01 -2.80
N ASP A 126 7.32 -10.18 -3.76
CA ASP A 126 6.43 -11.33 -3.94
C ASP A 126 7.18 -12.67 -4.01
N GLY A 127 6.47 -13.74 -3.69
CA GLY A 127 6.98 -15.10 -3.81
C GLY A 127 7.65 -15.69 -2.56
N TRP A 128 7.62 -14.96 -1.42
CA TRP A 128 8.19 -15.44 -0.14
C TRP A 128 7.25 -16.36 0.65
N PHE A 129 5.99 -16.48 0.24
CA PHE A 129 4.93 -17.17 0.98
C PHE A 129 4.28 -18.31 0.19
N GLY A 130 3.69 -19.27 0.90
CA GLY A 130 2.87 -20.34 0.37
C GLY A 130 3.54 -21.13 -0.77
N LYS A 131 2.78 -21.39 -1.81
CA LYS A 131 3.24 -21.99 -3.08
C LYS A 131 3.31 -20.95 -4.19
N ARG A 132 3.66 -19.72 -3.83
CA ARG A 132 3.74 -18.58 -4.73
C ARG A 132 5.04 -18.61 -5.54
N ASP A 133 5.07 -19.43 -6.58
CA ASP A 133 6.19 -19.58 -7.52
C ASP A 133 5.91 -18.93 -8.88
N ASP A 134 4.70 -18.42 -9.06
CA ASP A 134 4.20 -17.67 -10.22
C ASP A 134 3.01 -16.77 -9.82
N ASP A 135 2.46 -16.04 -10.80
CA ASP A 135 1.36 -15.09 -10.58
C ASP A 135 -0.03 -15.75 -10.41
N ASN A 136 -0.14 -17.09 -10.58
CA ASN A 136 -1.42 -17.74 -10.69
C ASN A 136 -1.98 -18.30 -9.38
N SER A 137 -1.18 -18.36 -8.32
CA SER A 137 -1.59 -19.01 -7.07
C SER A 137 -1.00 -18.37 -5.81
N GLY A 138 -1.57 -18.73 -4.65
CA GLY A 138 -1.01 -18.45 -3.33
C GLY A 138 -1.17 -17.02 -2.82
N LEU A 139 -1.79 -16.11 -3.57
CA LEU A 139 -1.97 -14.73 -3.13
C LEU A 139 -2.89 -14.66 -1.91
N GLY A 140 -2.38 -14.11 -0.81
CA GLY A 140 -3.08 -14.03 0.48
C GLY A 140 -2.77 -15.17 1.45
N ASP A 141 -1.95 -16.15 1.06
CA ASP A 141 -1.48 -17.24 1.93
C ASP A 141 -0.19 -16.84 2.65
N TRP A 142 -0.27 -15.92 3.60
CA TRP A 142 0.88 -15.30 4.27
C TRP A 142 1.63 -16.24 5.22
N VAL A 143 1.92 -17.47 4.74
CA VAL A 143 2.74 -18.46 5.43
C VAL A 143 4.08 -18.57 4.70
N VAL A 144 5.19 -18.44 5.41
CA VAL A 144 6.52 -18.44 4.82
C VAL A 144 6.79 -19.71 4.01
N ASN A 145 7.33 -19.56 2.81
CA ASN A 145 7.80 -20.67 2.00
C ASN A 145 9.18 -21.14 2.50
N GLU A 146 9.19 -22.17 3.35
CA GLU A 146 10.42 -22.68 3.95
C GLU A 146 11.38 -23.37 2.96
N LYS A 147 10.95 -23.66 1.74
CA LYS A 147 11.88 -24.13 0.70
C LYS A 147 12.79 -23.01 0.20
N LYS A 148 12.24 -21.80 0.08
CA LYS A 148 12.99 -20.60 -0.32
C LYS A 148 13.71 -19.97 0.88
N LEU A 149 13.07 -19.97 2.02
CA LEU A 149 13.54 -19.34 3.25
C LEU A 149 13.64 -20.37 4.38
N PRO A 150 14.64 -21.25 4.35
CA PRO A 150 14.83 -22.25 5.40
C PRO A 150 14.97 -21.62 6.78
N GLY A 151 14.18 -22.07 7.74
CA GLY A 151 14.11 -21.49 9.10
C GLY A 151 13.26 -20.23 9.18
N GLY A 152 12.47 -19.94 8.14
CA GLY A 152 11.55 -18.81 8.12
C GLY A 152 12.21 -17.47 7.78
N LEU A 153 11.56 -16.39 8.20
CA LEU A 153 12.06 -15.03 7.95
C LEU A 153 13.25 -14.64 8.83
N LYS A 154 13.38 -15.28 9.99
CA LYS A 154 14.35 -14.86 11.01
C LYS A 154 15.80 -14.86 10.52
N PRO A 155 16.32 -15.92 9.84
CA PRO A 155 17.70 -15.92 9.33
C PRO A 155 17.98 -14.79 8.37
N LEU A 156 17.01 -14.46 7.48
CA LEU A 156 17.15 -13.36 6.53
C LEU A 156 17.16 -12.01 7.25
N VAL A 157 16.22 -11.78 8.16
CA VAL A 157 16.11 -10.53 8.93
C VAL A 157 17.38 -10.30 9.76
N ASP A 158 17.85 -11.34 10.46
CA ASP A 158 19.08 -11.27 11.26
C ASP A 158 20.29 -10.93 10.37
N GLY A 159 20.45 -11.63 9.24
CA GLY A 159 21.57 -11.38 8.33
C GLY A 159 21.56 -9.99 7.70
N VAL A 160 20.39 -9.43 7.40
CA VAL A 160 20.28 -8.04 6.95
C VAL A 160 20.62 -7.04 8.05
N ASN A 161 20.19 -7.32 9.29
CA ASN A 161 20.52 -6.48 10.45
C ASN A 161 21.99 -6.55 10.83
N GLU A 162 22.64 -7.72 10.75
CA GLU A 162 24.07 -7.90 11.01
C GLU A 162 24.97 -7.03 10.11
N ILE A 163 24.53 -6.75 8.90
CA ILE A 163 25.22 -5.81 8.01
C ILE A 163 24.75 -4.36 8.18
N ASP A 164 24.02 -4.06 9.27
CA ASP A 164 23.51 -2.74 9.60
C ASP A 164 22.61 -2.17 8.47
N ARG A 165 21.66 -2.99 7.99
CA ARG A 165 20.63 -2.60 7.03
C ARG A 165 19.26 -2.92 7.58
N GLN A 166 18.25 -2.19 7.11
CA GLN A 166 16.86 -2.43 7.48
C GLN A 166 16.26 -3.48 6.54
N PHE A 167 15.33 -4.26 7.05
CA PHE A 167 14.55 -5.20 6.28
C PHE A 167 13.11 -4.72 6.13
N GLY A 168 12.55 -4.84 4.94
CA GLY A 168 11.16 -4.63 4.61
C GLY A 168 10.60 -5.86 3.88
N ILE A 169 9.30 -6.02 3.94
CA ILE A 169 8.59 -7.13 3.31
C ILE A 169 7.35 -6.60 2.61
N TRP A 170 7.09 -7.12 1.43
CA TRP A 170 5.93 -6.79 0.63
C TRP A 170 4.73 -7.67 0.98
N PHE A 171 3.57 -7.06 1.03
CA PHE A 171 2.28 -7.73 1.15
C PHE A 171 1.31 -7.14 0.14
N GLU A 172 0.53 -8.00 -0.47
CA GLU A 172 -0.60 -7.58 -1.29
C GLU A 172 -1.92 -8.02 -0.65
N ARG A 173 -2.97 -7.24 -0.91
CA ARG A 173 -4.30 -7.63 -0.47
C ARG A 173 -4.74 -8.86 -1.27
N LYS A 174 -5.35 -9.85 -0.59
CA LYS A 174 -6.00 -10.97 -1.27
C LYS A 174 -7.06 -10.41 -2.22
N THR A 175 -6.87 -10.62 -3.51
CA THR A 175 -7.93 -10.47 -4.50
C THR A 175 -8.75 -11.76 -4.46
N GLU A 176 -10.06 -11.67 -4.31
CA GLU A 176 -10.93 -12.82 -4.52
C GLU A 176 -10.95 -13.16 -6.02
N SER A 177 -9.93 -13.82 -6.48
CA SER A 177 -10.06 -14.67 -7.66
C SER A 177 -10.75 -15.94 -7.18
N GLY A 178 -11.97 -16.18 -7.64
CA GLY A 178 -12.80 -17.28 -7.18
C GLY A 178 -12.33 -18.66 -7.62
N GLU A 179 -11.04 -18.97 -7.47
CA GLU A 179 -10.47 -20.30 -7.66
C GLU A 179 -9.31 -20.48 -6.68
N SER A 180 -9.58 -21.23 -5.63
CA SER A 180 -8.57 -21.83 -4.75
C SER A 180 -8.34 -23.27 -5.13
#